data_96b646ab900b92e06aad8f1af02be80a
#
_entry.id   96b646ab900b92e06aad8f1af02be80a
#
_cell.length_a   1.000
_cell.length_b   1.000
_cell.length_c   1.000
_cell.angle_alpha   90.00
_cell.angle_beta   90.00
_cell.angle_gamma   90.00
#
_symmetry.space_group_name_H-M   'P 1'
#
loop_
_entity.id
_entity.type
_entity.pdbx_description
1 polymer ?
#
loop_
_entity_poly.entity_id
_entity_poly.type
_entity_poly.pdbx_seq_one_letter_code
_entity_poly.pdbx_strand_id
1 'polypeptide(L)'
;MGPALNIGASTGAYVLADRGTWLNFKNRGELAILVEGDTRLFNQYGVIAVNPAKHPHVKAADAQKFVDWVVSPAGQGVIAGYKIGGEQLFFPNATK
;
A
#
# COMPACT_ATOMS: atom_id res chain seq x y z
N MET A 1 9.25 -4.52 4.65
CA MET A 1 10.22 -3.44 4.27
C MET A 1 10.97 -2.82 5.46
N GLY A 2 10.41 -2.89 6.66
CA GLY A 2 11.10 -2.37 7.85
C GLY A 2 12.53 -2.88 8.03
N PRO A 3 12.76 -4.21 7.96
CA PRO A 3 14.12 -4.74 8.06
C PRO A 3 15.09 -4.19 7.01
N ALA A 4 14.64 -3.98 5.78
CA ALA A 4 15.47 -3.39 4.73
C ALA A 4 15.85 -1.95 5.06
N LEU A 5 14.91 -1.17 5.59
CA LEU A 5 15.18 0.20 6.03
C LEU A 5 16.16 0.24 7.19
N ASN A 6 16.06 -0.70 8.13
CA ASN A 6 17.01 -0.80 9.23
C ASN A 6 18.43 -1.06 8.72
N ILE A 7 18.59 -1.97 7.78
CA ILE A 7 19.88 -2.26 7.18
C ILE A 7 20.42 -1.03 6.46
N GLY A 8 19.59 -0.36 5.66
CA GLY A 8 20.00 0.84 4.95
C GLY A 8 20.42 1.96 5.88
N ALA A 9 19.67 2.19 6.95
CA ALA A 9 19.99 3.23 7.93
C ALA A 9 21.31 2.98 8.63
N SER A 10 21.60 1.72 8.98
CA SER A 10 22.82 1.37 9.70
C SER A 10 24.06 1.29 8.83
N THR A 11 23.90 1.05 7.53
CA THR A 11 25.03 0.87 6.59
C THR A 11 25.25 2.04 5.64
N GLY A 12 24.35 3.03 5.66
CA GLY A 12 24.43 4.15 4.73
C GLY A 12 24.13 3.76 3.28
N ALA A 13 23.29 2.74 3.10
CA ALA A 13 22.97 2.19 1.78
C ALA A 13 21.73 2.85 1.17
N TYR A 14 21.58 2.68 -0.15
CA TYR A 14 20.34 2.99 -0.84
C TYR A 14 19.32 1.88 -0.60
N VAL A 15 18.07 2.25 -0.40
CA VAL A 15 16.98 1.29 -0.12
C VAL A 15 15.78 1.62 -0.99
N LEU A 16 15.18 0.61 -1.58
CA LEU A 16 13.87 0.71 -2.21
C LEU A 16 12.82 0.30 -1.18
N ALA A 17 11.83 1.16 -0.95
CA ALA A 17 10.78 0.88 0.03
C ALA A 17 9.45 1.46 -0.44
N ASP A 18 8.36 0.90 0.08
CA ASP A 18 7.04 1.45 -0.14
C ASP A 18 6.79 2.66 0.79
N ARG A 19 5.91 3.56 0.35
CA ARG A 19 5.63 4.81 1.07
C ARG A 19 5.02 4.56 2.45
N GLY A 20 4.11 3.57 2.55
CA GLY A 20 3.46 3.28 3.83
C GLY A 20 4.46 2.86 4.90
N THR A 21 5.37 1.96 4.56
CA THR A 21 6.42 1.53 5.48
C THR A 21 7.32 2.71 5.85
N TRP A 22 7.73 3.51 4.87
CA TRP A 22 8.60 4.66 5.12
C TRP A 22 7.95 5.67 6.08
N LEU A 23 6.69 6.02 5.87
CA LEU A 23 6.02 7.01 6.71
C LEU A 23 5.82 6.51 8.13
N ASN A 24 5.71 5.20 8.33
CA ASN A 24 5.56 4.59 9.64
C ASN A 24 6.90 4.23 10.29
N PHE A 25 8.00 4.39 9.56
CA PHE A 25 9.33 3.98 10.03
C PHE A 25 10.00 5.15 10.76
N LYS A 26 10.42 4.90 12.01
CA LYS A 26 10.97 5.96 12.88
C LYS A 26 12.48 5.97 12.94
N ASN A 27 13.13 4.82 12.78
CA ASN A 27 14.58 4.70 12.92
C ASN A 27 15.30 5.03 11.60
N ARG A 28 15.02 6.20 11.06
CA ARG A 28 15.48 6.58 9.72
C ARG A 28 16.97 6.91 9.62
N GLY A 29 17.59 7.27 10.75
CA GLY A 29 18.97 7.72 10.72
C GLY A 29 19.14 8.88 9.74
N GLU A 30 20.09 8.74 8.83
CA GLU A 30 20.33 9.74 7.78
C GLU A 30 19.58 9.47 6.48
N LEU A 31 18.70 8.47 6.47
CA LEU A 31 17.92 8.16 5.27
C LEU A 31 16.96 9.30 4.94
N ALA A 32 16.84 9.57 3.65
CA ALA A 32 15.90 10.54 3.12
C ALA A 32 15.41 10.06 1.77
N ILE A 33 14.22 10.49 1.36
CA ILE A 33 13.71 10.17 0.04
C ILE A 33 14.56 10.91 -1.00
N LEU A 34 15.19 10.15 -1.90
CA LEU A 34 15.98 10.73 -2.99
C LEU A 34 15.22 10.69 -4.31
N VAL A 35 14.41 9.67 -4.53
CA VAL A 35 13.62 9.51 -5.75
C VAL A 35 12.22 9.06 -5.37
N GLU A 36 11.20 9.74 -5.89
CA GLU A 36 9.80 9.33 -5.78
C GLU A 36 9.03 9.84 -6.99
N GLY A 37 7.86 9.25 -7.25
CA GLY A 37 7.02 9.68 -8.36
C GLY A 37 7.45 9.15 -9.73
N ASP A 38 8.53 8.43 -9.81
CA ASP A 38 8.96 7.80 -11.07
C ASP A 38 8.00 6.65 -11.42
N THR A 39 7.54 6.61 -12.68
CA THR A 39 6.59 5.58 -13.12
C THR A 39 7.12 4.16 -12.97
N ARG A 40 8.44 3.98 -12.99
CA ARG A 40 9.07 2.68 -12.78
C ARG A 40 8.94 2.19 -11.35
N LEU A 41 8.62 3.08 -10.41
CA LEU A 41 8.42 2.75 -9.00
C LEU A 41 6.94 2.55 -8.68
N PHE A 42 6.06 2.52 -9.69
CA PHE A 42 4.64 2.38 -9.48
C PHE A 42 4.31 1.04 -8.82
N ASN A 43 3.64 1.10 -7.68
CA ASN A 43 3.31 -0.08 -6.87
C ASN A 43 1.78 -0.21 -6.78
N GLN A 44 1.18 -0.83 -7.80
CA GLN A 44 -0.26 -1.00 -7.90
C GLN A 44 -0.73 -2.10 -6.95
N TYR A 45 -1.76 -1.81 -6.18
CA TYR A 45 -2.41 -2.80 -5.32
C TYR A 45 -3.62 -3.38 -6.02
N GLY A 46 -3.91 -4.63 -5.70
CA GLY A 46 -5.08 -5.31 -6.22
C GLY A 46 -5.90 -5.94 -5.10
N VAL A 47 -7.19 -6.07 -5.34
CA VAL A 47 -8.08 -6.84 -4.48
C VAL A 47 -8.68 -7.95 -5.31
N ILE A 48 -8.62 -9.19 -4.80
CA ILE A 48 -9.00 -10.39 -5.55
C ILE A 48 -9.91 -11.25 -4.69
N ALA A 49 -11.09 -11.56 -5.21
CA ALA A 49 -11.99 -12.52 -4.56
C ALA A 49 -11.53 -13.95 -4.89
N VAL A 50 -11.49 -14.80 -3.87
CA VAL A 50 -11.13 -16.21 -4.06
C VAL A 50 -12.23 -16.91 -4.85
N ASN A 51 -11.82 -17.76 -5.79
CA ASN A 51 -12.75 -18.47 -6.68
C ASN A 51 -13.58 -19.52 -5.91
N PRO A 52 -14.90 -19.34 -5.78
CA PRO A 52 -15.73 -20.28 -5.03
C PRO A 52 -15.88 -21.65 -5.73
N ALA A 53 -15.65 -21.72 -7.03
CA ALA A 53 -15.69 -23.00 -7.74
C ALA A 53 -14.52 -23.90 -7.33
N LYS A 54 -13.37 -23.31 -7.01
CA LYS A 54 -12.19 -24.04 -6.53
C LYS A 54 -12.16 -24.18 -5.01
N HIS A 55 -12.81 -23.26 -4.32
CA HIS A 55 -12.78 -23.17 -2.86
C HIS A 55 -14.21 -22.97 -2.34
N PRO A 56 -15.04 -24.05 -2.30
CA PRO A 56 -16.47 -23.91 -2.01
C PRO A 56 -16.79 -23.37 -0.61
N HIS A 57 -15.83 -23.45 0.31
CA HIS A 57 -16.04 -23.00 1.70
C HIS A 57 -15.93 -21.47 1.85
N VAL A 58 -15.52 -20.73 0.82
CA VAL A 58 -15.33 -19.28 0.94
C VAL A 58 -16.68 -18.57 0.93
N LYS A 59 -16.72 -17.42 1.58
CA LYS A 59 -17.92 -16.57 1.64
C LYS A 59 -17.92 -15.63 0.44
N ALA A 60 -18.21 -16.17 -0.74
CA ALA A 60 -18.07 -15.45 -2.00
C ALA A 60 -18.91 -14.19 -2.07
N ALA A 61 -20.15 -14.23 -1.56
CA ALA A 61 -21.03 -13.04 -1.61
C ALA A 61 -20.48 -11.91 -0.74
N ASP A 62 -19.99 -12.23 0.45
CA ASP A 62 -19.40 -11.24 1.35
C ASP A 62 -18.10 -10.68 0.78
N ALA A 63 -17.26 -11.55 0.21
CA ALA A 63 -16.03 -11.14 -0.44
C ALA A 63 -16.30 -10.17 -1.59
N GLN A 64 -17.31 -10.44 -2.40
CA GLN A 64 -17.68 -9.57 -3.51
C GLN A 64 -18.15 -8.20 -3.02
N LYS A 65 -18.89 -8.14 -1.92
CA LYS A 65 -19.30 -6.87 -1.32
C LYS A 65 -18.09 -6.04 -0.91
N PHE A 66 -17.09 -6.68 -0.32
CA PHE A 66 -15.86 -5.99 0.07
C PHE A 66 -15.10 -5.46 -1.14
N VAL A 67 -14.94 -6.29 -2.18
CA VAL A 67 -14.28 -5.88 -3.42
C VAL A 67 -14.99 -4.68 -4.04
N ASP A 68 -16.32 -4.76 -4.14
CA ASP A 68 -17.12 -3.67 -4.71
C ASP A 68 -17.00 -2.38 -3.90
N TRP A 69 -16.98 -2.50 -2.58
CA TRP A 69 -16.82 -1.34 -1.72
C TRP A 69 -15.43 -0.70 -1.86
N VAL A 70 -14.38 -1.53 -1.88
CA VAL A 70 -13.00 -1.02 -1.97
C VAL A 70 -12.81 -0.16 -3.23
N VAL A 71 -13.38 -0.57 -4.35
CA VAL A 71 -13.24 0.17 -5.61
C VAL A 71 -14.31 1.24 -5.81
N SER A 72 -15.26 1.34 -4.89
CA SER A 72 -16.31 2.37 -4.95
C SER A 72 -15.75 3.74 -4.56
N PRO A 73 -16.46 4.84 -4.91
CA PRO A 73 -16.03 6.17 -4.48
C PRO A 73 -15.89 6.28 -2.96
N ALA A 74 -16.76 5.65 -2.19
CA ALA A 74 -16.68 5.66 -0.73
C ALA A 74 -15.40 4.97 -0.22
N GLY A 75 -15.11 3.77 -0.72
CA GLY A 75 -13.90 3.03 -0.34
C GLY A 75 -12.63 3.75 -0.78
N GLN A 76 -12.62 4.27 -1.99
CA GLN A 76 -11.49 5.04 -2.50
C GLN A 76 -11.24 6.30 -1.67
N GLY A 77 -12.32 6.95 -1.20
CA GLY A 77 -12.20 8.10 -0.31
C GLY A 77 -11.58 7.77 1.03
N VAL A 78 -11.93 6.61 1.61
CA VAL A 78 -11.33 6.16 2.86
C VAL A 78 -9.84 5.90 2.70
N ILE A 79 -9.45 5.25 1.60
CA ILE A 79 -8.04 5.00 1.29
C ILE A 79 -7.27 6.30 1.14
N ALA A 80 -7.81 7.25 0.39
CA ALA A 80 -7.16 8.55 0.19
C ALA A 80 -7.05 9.34 1.48
N GLY A 81 -8.01 9.19 2.38
CA GLY A 81 -8.05 9.92 3.64
C GLY A 81 -7.15 9.38 4.73
N TYR A 82 -6.57 8.20 4.54
CA TYR A 82 -5.67 7.64 5.55
C TYR A 82 -4.31 8.31 5.48
N LYS A 83 -3.91 8.94 6.59
CA LYS A 83 -2.66 9.71 6.66
C LYS A 83 -1.87 9.37 7.91
N ILE A 84 -0.56 9.51 7.81
CA ILE A 84 0.34 9.42 8.95
C ILE A 84 1.12 10.74 9.00
N GLY A 85 1.04 11.44 10.12
CA GLY A 85 1.71 12.72 10.28
C GLY A 85 1.26 13.77 9.27
N GLY A 86 0.03 13.70 8.80
CA GLY A 86 -0.51 14.61 7.79
C GLY A 86 -0.16 14.24 6.36
N GLU A 87 0.58 13.14 6.15
CA GLU A 87 1.00 12.72 4.81
C GLU A 87 0.19 11.53 4.31
N GLN A 88 -0.29 11.62 3.09
CA GLN A 88 -1.09 10.59 2.45
C GLN A 88 -0.21 9.39 2.07
N LEU A 89 -0.67 8.17 2.38
CA LEU A 89 0.08 6.96 2.12
C LEU A 89 -0.25 6.34 0.78
N PHE A 90 -1.53 6.33 0.42
CA PHE A 90 -2.02 5.63 -0.77
C PHE A 90 -2.81 6.59 -1.65
N PHE A 91 -2.67 6.43 -2.96
CA PHE A 91 -3.28 7.30 -3.95
C PHE A 91 -4.25 6.46 -4.79
N PRO A 92 -5.54 6.44 -4.43
CA PRO A 92 -6.50 5.58 -5.10
C PRO A 92 -6.66 5.94 -6.57
N ASN A 93 -6.74 4.93 -7.40
CA ASN A 93 -6.87 5.09 -8.84
C ASN A 93 -7.80 4.04 -9.46
N ALA A 94 -8.67 3.44 -8.66
CA ALA A 94 -9.61 2.48 -9.20
C ALA A 94 -10.54 3.15 -10.21
N THR A 95 -10.64 2.54 -11.37
CA THR A 95 -11.56 2.97 -12.42
C THR A 95 -12.66 1.93 -12.55
N LYS A 96 -13.89 2.34 -12.30
CA LYS A 96 -15.00 1.40 -12.32
C LYS A 96 -16.20 1.98 -13.02
#